data_18bf0059958b8e8e8a972f1d3e80c396
#
_entry.id   18bf0059958b8e8e8a972f1d3e80c396
#
_cell.length_a   1.000
_cell.length_b   1.000
_cell.length_c   1.000
_cell.angle_alpha   90.00
_cell.angle_beta   90.00
_cell.angle_gamma   90.00
#
_symmetry.space_group_name_H-M   'P 1'
#
loop_
_entity.id
_entity.type
_entity.pdbx_description
1 polymer ?
#
loop_
_entity_poly.entity_id
_entity_poly.type
_entity_poly.pdbx_seq_one_letter_code
_entity_poly.pdbx_strand_id
1 'polypeptide(L)'
;MRRQLRMTAFHIRQFVSVPYFVQVMAVTAAITALVQYLAVRAWGAVTPAQGWTRAGVIGLWSTATCAAGIIGFERHKGTLVHLVMAPVGALRSLAAVVSAAASFGLASFPVAWLTWAALDASIDFDPM
;
A
#
# COMPACT_ATOMS: atom_id res chain seq x y z
N MET A 1 -1.42 23.26 -9.28
CA MET A 1 -1.90 22.44 -8.14
C MET A 1 -3.13 21.59 -8.48
N ARG A 2 -4.25 22.16 -8.89
CA ARG A 2 -5.50 21.39 -9.22
C ARG A 2 -5.30 20.31 -10.30
N ARG A 3 -4.46 20.55 -11.33
CA ARG A 3 -4.20 19.59 -12.40
C ARG A 3 -3.39 18.37 -11.91
N GLN A 4 -2.40 18.60 -11.05
CA GLN A 4 -1.61 17.53 -10.44
C GLN A 4 -2.50 16.62 -9.57
N LEU A 5 -3.37 17.22 -8.75
CA LEU A 5 -4.32 16.48 -7.93
C LEU A 5 -5.27 15.61 -8.76
N ARG A 6 -5.76 16.13 -9.90
CA ARG A 6 -6.61 15.33 -10.80
C ARG A 6 -5.86 14.16 -11.43
N MET A 7 -4.60 14.35 -11.82
CA MET A 7 -3.76 13.26 -12.35
C MET A 7 -3.52 12.20 -11.27
N THR A 8 -3.16 12.61 -10.06
CA THR A 8 -2.97 11.69 -8.93
C THR A 8 -4.26 10.93 -8.63
N ALA A 9 -5.40 11.59 -8.56
CA ALA A 9 -6.70 10.96 -8.34
C ALA A 9 -7.05 9.94 -9.44
N PHE A 10 -6.75 10.24 -10.70
CA PHE A 10 -6.94 9.31 -11.80
C PHE A 10 -6.11 8.03 -11.62
N HIS A 11 -4.84 8.16 -11.27
CA HIS A 11 -3.97 7.00 -11.02
C HIS A 11 -4.39 6.20 -9.79
N ILE A 12 -4.84 6.85 -8.71
CA ILE A 12 -5.40 6.16 -7.55
C ILE A 12 -6.61 5.32 -7.98
N ARG A 13 -7.51 5.88 -8.80
CA ARG A 13 -8.66 5.15 -9.32
C ARG A 13 -8.24 3.94 -10.16
N GLN A 14 -7.18 4.08 -10.96
CA GLN A 14 -6.63 2.93 -11.71
C GLN A 14 -6.10 1.85 -10.76
N PHE A 15 -5.36 2.19 -9.71
CA PHE A 15 -4.86 1.21 -8.73
C PHE A 15 -6.01 0.47 -8.05
N VAL A 16 -7.04 1.19 -7.62
CA VAL A 16 -8.21 0.59 -6.96
C VAL A 16 -9.01 -0.29 -7.93
N SER A 17 -9.05 0.03 -9.22
CA SER A 17 -9.78 -0.74 -10.22
C SER A 17 -9.10 -2.06 -10.61
N VAL A 18 -7.82 -2.22 -10.29
CA VAL A 18 -7.07 -3.45 -10.58
C VAL A 18 -7.02 -4.33 -9.32
N PRO A 19 -7.72 -5.47 -9.29
CA PRO A 19 -7.82 -6.33 -8.10
C PRO A 19 -6.46 -6.75 -7.55
N TYR A 20 -5.48 -6.96 -8.42
CA TYR A 20 -4.13 -7.35 -8.03
C TYR A 20 -3.47 -6.38 -7.04
N PHE A 21 -3.56 -5.07 -7.28
CA PHE A 21 -2.95 -4.09 -6.38
C PHE A 21 -3.65 -4.03 -5.03
N VAL A 22 -4.97 -4.11 -5.03
CA VAL A 22 -5.78 -4.16 -3.80
C VAL A 22 -5.43 -5.40 -2.99
N GLN A 23 -5.31 -6.55 -3.65
CA GLN A 23 -4.93 -7.81 -3.00
C GLN A 23 -3.52 -7.73 -2.43
N VAL A 24 -2.53 -7.27 -3.19
CA VAL A 24 -1.14 -7.14 -2.70
C VAL A 24 -1.09 -6.23 -1.49
N MET A 25 -1.72 -5.08 -1.54
CA MET A 25 -1.76 -4.13 -0.43
C MET A 25 -2.42 -4.75 0.81
N ALA A 26 -3.63 -5.29 0.66
CA ALA A 26 -4.41 -5.81 1.77
C ALA A 26 -3.77 -7.09 2.37
N VAL A 27 -3.39 -8.05 1.54
CA VAL A 27 -2.82 -9.33 1.98
C VAL A 27 -1.47 -9.12 2.63
N THR A 28 -0.58 -8.29 2.05
CA THR A 28 0.73 -8.03 2.65
C THR A 28 0.60 -7.33 4.01
N ALA A 29 -0.27 -6.33 4.11
CA ALA A 29 -0.51 -5.64 5.38
C ALA A 29 -1.11 -6.58 6.44
N ALA A 30 -2.08 -7.41 6.07
CA ALA A 30 -2.74 -8.35 6.98
C ALA A 30 -1.78 -9.45 7.46
N ILE A 31 -1.05 -10.11 6.55
CA ILE A 31 -0.09 -11.16 6.92
C ILE A 31 1.03 -10.59 7.80
N THR A 32 1.54 -9.41 7.46
CA THR A 32 2.59 -8.79 8.26
C THR A 32 2.08 -8.39 9.64
N ALA A 33 0.83 -7.89 9.75
CA ALA A 33 0.20 -7.61 11.02
C ALA A 33 0.04 -8.88 11.88
N LEU A 34 -0.38 -9.99 11.27
CA LEU A 34 -0.47 -11.28 11.94
C LEU A 34 0.89 -11.74 12.47
N VAL A 35 1.93 -11.70 11.66
CA VAL A 35 3.29 -12.09 12.06
C VAL A 35 3.80 -11.21 13.19
N GLN A 36 3.61 -9.91 13.13
CA GLN A 36 4.00 -8.96 14.18
C GLN A 36 3.19 -9.20 15.46
N TYR A 37 1.91 -9.50 15.35
CA TYR A 37 1.05 -9.82 16.47
C TYR A 37 1.53 -11.05 17.22
N LEU A 38 1.83 -12.13 16.51
CA LEU A 38 2.37 -13.36 17.08
C LEU A 38 3.75 -13.13 17.72
N ALA A 39 4.61 -12.33 17.09
CA ALA A 39 5.92 -11.97 17.62
C ALA A 39 5.81 -11.18 18.93
N VAL A 40 4.89 -10.24 19.03
CA VAL A 40 4.63 -9.47 20.27
C VAL A 40 4.14 -10.39 21.38
N ARG A 41 3.24 -11.32 21.07
CA ARG A 41 2.74 -12.30 22.04
C ARG A 41 3.81 -13.28 22.51
N ALA A 42 4.67 -13.76 21.62
CA ALA A 42 5.69 -14.75 21.92
C ALA A 42 6.87 -14.18 22.72
N TRP A 43 7.30 -12.96 22.37
CA TRP A 43 8.56 -12.41 22.90
C TRP A 43 8.40 -11.11 23.69
N GLY A 44 7.25 -10.45 23.63
CA GLY A 44 6.97 -9.24 24.42
C GLY A 44 7.88 -8.03 24.10
N ALA A 45 8.68 -8.11 23.02
CA ALA A 45 9.75 -7.17 22.75
C ALA A 45 9.29 -5.83 22.15
N VAL A 46 8.01 -5.72 21.79
CA VAL A 46 7.46 -4.57 21.02
C VAL A 46 6.07 -4.22 21.53
N THR A 47 5.72 -2.94 21.55
CA THR A 47 4.37 -2.53 21.90
C THR A 47 3.38 -2.83 20.75
N PRO A 48 2.07 -3.02 21.03
CA PRO A 48 1.05 -3.20 19.99
C PRO A 48 1.07 -2.11 18.93
N ALA A 49 1.23 -0.85 19.36
CA ALA A 49 1.31 0.29 18.43
C ALA A 49 2.49 0.19 17.47
N GLN A 50 3.65 -0.25 17.94
CA GLN A 50 4.81 -0.48 17.09
C GLN A 50 4.60 -1.67 16.13
N GLY A 51 3.91 -2.71 16.58
CA GLY A 51 3.63 -3.90 15.77
C GLY A 51 2.78 -3.58 14.55
N TRP A 52 1.60 -3.00 14.72
CA TRP A 52 0.74 -2.68 13.58
C TRP A 52 1.29 -1.55 12.71
N THR A 53 2.04 -0.59 13.29
CA THR A 53 2.71 0.47 12.52
C THR A 53 3.78 -0.11 11.60
N ARG A 54 4.59 -1.04 12.08
CA ARG A 54 5.58 -1.75 11.25
C ARG A 54 4.91 -2.51 10.10
N ALA A 55 3.80 -3.19 10.38
CA ALA A 55 3.01 -3.87 9.37
C ALA A 55 2.48 -2.90 8.29
N GLY A 56 2.00 -1.74 8.70
CA GLY A 56 1.56 -0.67 7.79
C GLY A 56 2.69 -0.16 6.90
N VAL A 57 3.88 0.06 7.48
CA VAL A 57 5.07 0.50 6.72
C VAL A 57 5.51 -0.55 5.70
N ILE A 58 5.51 -1.82 6.05
CA ILE A 58 5.86 -2.92 5.13
C ILE A 58 4.82 -3.02 4.01
N GLY A 59 3.54 -2.88 4.31
CA GLY A 59 2.47 -2.82 3.31
C GLY A 59 2.61 -1.63 2.36
N LEU A 60 2.93 -0.45 2.89
CA LEU A 60 3.24 0.73 2.10
C LEU A 60 4.44 0.50 1.17
N TRP A 61 5.53 -0.07 1.69
CA TRP A 61 6.72 -0.40 0.92
C TRP A 61 6.41 -1.38 -0.22
N SER A 62 5.69 -2.45 0.06
CA SER A 62 5.29 -3.45 -0.93
C SER A 62 4.45 -2.82 -2.04
N THR A 63 3.49 -1.96 -1.69
CA THR A 63 2.65 -1.24 -2.65
C THR A 63 3.47 -0.28 -3.52
N ALA A 64 4.40 0.46 -2.92
CA ALA A 64 5.29 1.36 -3.64
C ALA A 64 6.21 0.60 -4.61
N THR A 65 6.72 -0.57 -4.21
CA THR A 65 7.54 -1.44 -5.06
C THR A 65 6.73 -1.98 -6.25
N CYS A 66 5.48 -2.40 -6.01
CA CYS A 66 4.57 -2.81 -7.09
C CYS A 66 4.29 -1.66 -8.06
N ALA A 67 4.13 -0.44 -7.56
CA ALA A 67 3.94 0.74 -8.40
C ALA A 67 5.16 1.06 -9.27
N ALA A 68 6.37 0.89 -8.74
CA ALA A 68 7.59 0.99 -9.54
C ALA A 68 7.63 -0.06 -10.67
N GLY A 69 7.09 -1.27 -10.42
CA GLY A 69 6.90 -2.31 -11.44
C GLY A 69 5.96 -1.89 -12.57
N ILE A 70 4.97 -1.02 -12.32
CA ILE A 70 4.08 -0.49 -13.37
C ILE A 70 4.86 0.30 -14.41
N ILE A 71 5.84 1.08 -14.01
CA ILE A 71 6.69 1.83 -14.95
C ILE A 71 7.40 0.87 -15.90
N GLY A 72 7.88 -0.26 -15.38
CA GLY A 72 8.45 -1.34 -16.21
C GLY A 72 7.43 -1.97 -17.15
N PHE A 73 6.21 -2.17 -16.68
CA PHE A 73 5.11 -2.73 -17.47
C PHE A 73 4.65 -1.77 -18.59
N GLU A 74 4.57 -0.47 -18.29
CA GLU A 74 4.30 0.57 -19.29
C GLU A 74 5.42 0.62 -20.37
N ARG A 75 6.67 0.43 -19.95
CA ARG A 75 7.80 0.30 -20.88
C ARG A 75 7.64 -0.91 -21.79
N HIS A 76 7.22 -2.04 -21.26
CA HIS A 76 7.01 -3.26 -22.04
C HIS A 76 5.87 -3.13 -23.03
N LYS A 77 4.79 -2.43 -22.66
CA LYS A 77 3.66 -2.13 -23.54
C LYS A 77 3.94 -1.03 -24.57
N GLY A 78 5.05 -0.31 -24.48
CA GLY A 78 5.37 0.83 -25.32
C GLY A 78 4.59 2.11 -25.00
N THR A 79 3.81 2.12 -23.91
CA THR A 79 3.00 3.27 -23.49
C THR A 79 3.80 4.29 -22.68
N LEU A 80 4.98 3.93 -22.20
CA LEU A 80 5.89 4.84 -21.47
C LEU A 80 6.24 6.09 -22.30
N VAL A 81 6.35 5.94 -23.63
CA VAL A 81 6.62 7.07 -24.56
C VAL A 81 5.53 8.13 -24.44
N HIS A 82 4.27 7.75 -24.34
CA HIS A 82 3.16 8.69 -24.19
C HIS A 82 3.18 9.42 -22.84
N LEU A 83 3.62 8.75 -21.78
CA LEU A 83 3.82 9.36 -20.46
C LEU A 83 4.96 10.39 -20.47
N VAL A 84 6.07 10.06 -21.15
CA VAL A 84 7.26 10.92 -21.22
C VAL A 84 7.02 12.10 -22.15
N MET A 85 6.28 11.89 -23.26
CA MET A 85 5.96 12.92 -24.25
C MET A 85 4.72 13.75 -23.88
N ALA A 86 4.10 13.50 -22.75
CA ALA A 86 2.95 14.26 -22.29
C ALA A 86 3.28 15.77 -22.15
N PRO A 87 2.37 16.66 -22.54
CA PRO A 87 2.61 18.11 -22.51
C PRO A 87 2.86 18.67 -21.10
N VAL A 88 2.63 17.87 -20.07
CA VAL A 88 2.87 18.23 -18.65
C VAL A 88 4.32 18.00 -18.23
N GLY A 89 5.12 17.30 -19.06
CA GLY A 89 6.50 16.92 -18.76
C GLY A 89 6.59 15.58 -18.00
N ALA A 90 7.61 14.80 -18.35
CA ALA A 90 7.85 13.45 -17.81
C ALA A 90 7.91 13.43 -16.28
N LEU A 91 8.62 14.36 -15.67
CA LEU A 91 8.82 14.43 -14.22
C LEU A 91 7.49 14.61 -13.47
N ARG A 92 6.60 15.46 -13.97
CA ARG A 92 5.29 15.69 -13.34
C ARG A 92 4.36 14.49 -13.51
N SER A 93 4.41 13.82 -14.65
CA SER A 93 3.62 12.61 -14.90
C SER A 93 4.08 11.47 -13.98
N LEU A 94 5.39 11.25 -13.87
CA LEU A 94 5.95 10.25 -12.95
C LEU A 94 5.67 10.59 -11.49
N ALA A 95 5.78 11.86 -11.10
CA ALA A 95 5.44 12.31 -9.75
C ALA A 95 3.97 12.04 -9.40
N ALA A 96 3.04 12.18 -10.36
CA ALA A 96 1.63 11.85 -10.15
C ALA A 96 1.43 10.35 -9.89
N VAL A 97 2.11 9.46 -10.64
CA VAL A 97 2.06 8.00 -10.44
C VAL A 97 2.63 7.61 -9.08
N VAL A 98 3.80 8.14 -8.71
CA VAL A 98 4.44 7.88 -7.41
C VAL A 98 3.57 8.39 -6.25
N SER A 99 3.01 9.59 -6.37
CA SER A 99 2.11 10.14 -5.35
C SER A 99 0.84 9.31 -5.21
N ALA A 100 0.29 8.80 -6.31
CA ALA A 100 -0.87 7.92 -6.30
C ALA A 100 -0.55 6.58 -5.62
N ALA A 101 0.60 5.99 -5.93
CA ALA A 101 1.07 4.75 -5.31
C ALA A 101 1.29 4.91 -3.81
N ALA A 102 1.92 6.00 -3.38
CA ALA A 102 2.13 6.31 -1.97
C ALA A 102 0.79 6.52 -1.25
N SER A 103 -0.11 7.29 -1.83
CA SER A 103 -1.44 7.53 -1.25
C SER A 103 -2.26 6.24 -1.13
N PHE A 104 -2.22 5.38 -2.15
CA PHE A 104 -2.87 4.08 -2.11
C PHE A 104 -2.22 3.16 -1.07
N GLY A 105 -0.88 3.16 -0.98
CA GLY A 105 -0.13 2.39 0.00
C GLY A 105 -0.42 2.79 1.45
N LEU A 106 -0.79 4.05 1.72
CA LEU A 106 -1.21 4.49 3.06
C LEU A 106 -2.44 3.73 3.56
N ALA A 107 -3.27 3.16 2.70
CA ALA A 107 -4.38 2.29 3.09
C ALA A 107 -3.91 1.00 3.81
N SER A 108 -2.63 0.64 3.72
CA SER A 108 -2.05 -0.48 4.47
C SER A 108 -2.12 -0.28 5.99
N PHE A 109 -2.06 0.96 6.48
CA PHE A 109 -2.13 1.24 7.92
C PHE A 109 -3.49 0.88 8.53
N PRO A 110 -4.63 1.35 8.01
CA PRO A 110 -5.93 0.92 8.52
C PRO A 110 -6.17 -0.59 8.36
N VAL A 111 -5.66 -1.23 7.28
CA VAL A 111 -5.76 -2.69 7.12
C VAL A 111 -4.96 -3.41 8.22
N ALA A 112 -3.73 -2.99 8.48
CA ALA A 112 -2.90 -3.56 9.53
C ALA A 112 -3.53 -3.37 10.93
N TRP A 113 -4.07 -2.17 11.18
CA TRP A 113 -4.74 -1.87 12.45
C TRP A 113 -6.01 -2.69 12.64
N LEU A 114 -6.85 -2.80 11.61
CA LEU A 114 -8.08 -3.62 11.67
C LEU A 114 -7.77 -5.10 11.87
N THR A 115 -6.73 -5.62 11.21
CA THR A 115 -6.28 -7.01 11.40
C THR A 115 -5.82 -7.22 12.84
N TRP A 116 -5.06 -6.27 13.38
CA TRP A 116 -4.62 -6.34 14.78
C TRP A 116 -5.79 -6.32 15.76
N ALA A 117 -6.73 -5.40 15.58
CA ALA A 117 -7.91 -5.28 16.43
C ALA A 117 -8.80 -6.54 16.35
N ALA A 118 -8.93 -7.14 15.17
CA ALA A 118 -9.68 -8.39 15.00
C ALA A 118 -9.01 -9.58 15.71
N LEU A 119 -7.68 -9.64 15.70
CA LEU A 119 -6.92 -10.67 16.42
C LEU A 119 -7.04 -10.51 17.92
N ASP A 120 -6.95 -9.30 18.44
CA ASP A 120 -7.17 -9.03 19.87
C ASP A 120 -8.58 -9.44 20.29
N ALA A 121 -9.60 -9.02 19.55
CA ALA A 121 -10.99 -9.37 19.84
C ALA A 121 -11.24 -10.89 19.79
N SER A 122 -10.60 -11.63 18.88
CA SER A 122 -10.79 -13.07 18.74
C SER A 122 -10.21 -13.87 19.92
N ILE A 123 -9.18 -13.33 20.57
CA ILE A 123 -8.52 -13.98 21.70
C ILE A 123 -9.25 -13.68 23.02
N ASP A 124 -9.82 -12.48 23.14
CA ASP A 124 -10.64 -12.13 24.32
C ASP A 124 -11.98 -12.91 24.36
N PHE A 125 -12.39 -13.51 23.23
CA PHE A 125 -13.61 -14.33 23.12
C PHE A 125 -13.40 -15.82 23.42
N ASP A 126 -12.20 -16.28 23.78
CA ASP A 126 -11.96 -17.67 24.18
C ASP A 126 -12.13 -17.80 25.72
N PRO A 127 -13.36 -18.08 26.22
CA PRO A 127 -13.58 -18.36 27.64
C PRO A 127 -13.09 -19.79 27.89
N MET A 128 -11.90 -19.91 28.38
CA MET A 128 -11.52 -21.16 29.03
C MET A 128 -12.32 -21.39 30.30
#